data_448699fa713d5eb099756ec903d7c19f
#
_entry.id   448699fa713d5eb099756ec903d7c19f
#
_cell.length_a   1.000
_cell.length_b   1.000
_cell.length_c   1.000
_cell.angle_alpha   90.00
_cell.angle_beta   90.00
_cell.angle_gamma   90.00
#
_symmetry.space_group_name_H-M   'P 1'
#
loop_
_entity.id
_entity.type
_entity.pdbx_description
1 polymer ?
#
loop_
_entity_poly.entity_id
_entity_poly.type
_entity_poly.pdbx_seq_one_letter_code
_entity_poly.pdbx_strand_id
1 'polypeptide(L)'
;EEESSGPNGMALLVNELGRIDFALVGEPTQMNLAVAEKGLVVLDCLAKGKAGHAARNEGINSIYIALDDIRILRDYRFDKVSDLLGEVKMTVTQIEAGFQHNVIPDTCRFVVDVRTNERYSNEEIVPIVRGLIQSEVHARSLRLNSSGIRTDHPFVRKAVEKGIPCYGS
;
A
#
# COMPACT_ATOMS: atom_id res chain seq x y z
N GLU A 1 -6.41 8.44 19.69
CA GLU A 1 -6.08 7.34 18.76
C GLU A 1 -4.62 7.50 18.35
N GLU A 2 -3.73 6.74 18.95
CA GLU A 2 -2.29 6.85 18.71
C GLU A 2 -1.84 6.02 17.51
N GLU A 3 -2.34 4.82 17.36
CA GLU A 3 -1.88 3.84 16.35
C GLU A 3 -2.81 3.74 15.14
N SER A 4 -3.80 4.62 15.03
CA SER A 4 -4.77 4.57 13.94
C SER A 4 -4.94 5.92 13.25
N SER A 5 -5.12 5.90 11.95
CA SER A 5 -5.42 7.06 11.13
C SER A 5 -6.90 7.48 11.17
N GLY A 6 -7.55 7.30 12.32
CA GLY A 6 -8.96 7.61 12.52
C GLY A 6 -9.29 9.10 12.52
N PRO A 7 -10.57 9.47 12.40
CA PRO A 7 -11.01 10.88 12.37
C PRO A 7 -10.92 11.59 13.73
N ASN A 8 -10.74 10.84 14.83
CA ASN A 8 -10.81 11.34 16.21
C ASN A 8 -9.44 11.68 16.81
N GLY A 9 -8.40 11.75 16.00
CA GLY A 9 -7.05 12.11 16.43
C GLY A 9 -6.61 13.45 15.86
N MET A 10 -5.42 13.49 15.29
CA MET A 10 -4.81 14.69 14.70
C MET A 10 -5.70 15.38 13.65
N ALA A 11 -6.56 14.63 12.95
CA ALA A 11 -7.49 15.17 11.96
C ALA A 11 -8.46 16.22 12.54
N LEU A 12 -8.80 16.14 13.83
CA LEU A 12 -9.61 17.16 14.51
C LEU A 12 -8.81 18.43 14.80
N LEU A 13 -7.55 18.27 15.22
CA LEU A 13 -6.70 19.38 15.64
C LEU A 13 -6.17 20.20 14.45
N VAL A 14 -5.90 19.58 13.31
CA VAL A 14 -5.30 20.27 12.14
C VAL A 14 -6.13 21.48 11.71
N ASN A 15 -7.45 21.40 11.77
CA ASN A 15 -8.34 22.51 11.40
C ASN A 15 -8.28 23.68 12.40
N GLU A 16 -7.90 23.43 13.66
CA GLU A 16 -7.80 24.43 14.73
C GLU A 16 -6.41 25.05 14.81
N LEU A 17 -5.37 24.32 14.38
CA LEU A 17 -3.97 24.76 14.48
C LEU A 17 -3.59 25.85 13.46
N GLY A 18 -4.40 26.07 12.44
CA GLY A 18 -4.11 27.01 11.36
C GLY A 18 -2.88 26.59 10.52
N ARG A 19 -2.12 27.58 10.02
CA ARG A 19 -0.95 27.28 9.18
C ARG A 19 0.20 26.71 10.01
N ILE A 20 0.68 25.55 9.60
CA ILE A 20 1.85 24.87 10.19
C ILE A 20 2.98 24.90 9.16
N ASP A 21 4.16 25.44 9.53
CA ASP A 21 5.32 25.49 8.64
C ASP A 21 6.04 24.14 8.57
N PHE A 22 6.13 23.42 9.68
CA PHE A 22 6.57 22.02 9.74
C PHE A 22 6.11 21.37 11.06
N ALA A 23 6.10 20.04 11.09
CA ALA A 23 5.82 19.26 12.27
C ALA A 23 6.95 18.27 12.56
N LEU A 24 7.25 18.03 13.83
CA LEU A 24 8.16 16.99 14.28
C LEU A 24 7.33 15.95 15.07
N VAL A 25 7.35 14.72 14.58
CA VAL A 25 6.65 13.60 15.22
C VAL A 25 7.66 12.71 15.95
N GLY A 26 7.40 12.42 17.22
CA GLY A 26 8.26 11.56 18.04
C GLY A 26 7.91 10.09 17.79
N GLU A 27 8.84 9.37 17.16
CA GLU A 27 8.73 7.94 16.88
C GLU A 27 10.02 7.21 17.25
N PRO A 28 10.00 5.89 17.52
CA PRO A 28 11.19 5.13 17.90
C PRO A 28 12.13 4.88 16.71
N THR A 29 12.78 5.92 16.23
CA THR A 29 13.67 5.92 15.04
C THR A 29 15.14 5.68 15.37
N GLN A 30 15.46 5.22 16.57
CA GLN A 30 16.85 5.11 17.07
C GLN A 30 17.63 6.44 16.99
N MET A 31 16.97 7.56 17.26
CA MET A 31 17.50 8.93 17.15
C MET A 31 17.91 9.35 15.72
N ASN A 32 17.44 8.64 14.69
CA ASN A 32 17.59 9.07 13.30
C ASN A 32 16.40 9.96 12.88
N LEU A 33 16.59 10.78 11.86
CA LEU A 33 15.54 11.64 11.32
C LEU A 33 14.91 11.02 10.07
N ALA A 34 13.68 10.54 10.18
CA ALA A 34 12.88 10.16 9.02
C ALA A 34 12.42 11.44 8.31
N VAL A 35 12.87 11.65 7.09
CA VAL A 35 12.58 12.86 6.29
C VAL A 35 11.54 12.60 5.20
N ALA A 36 11.19 11.33 4.97
CA ALA A 36 10.11 10.94 4.09
C ALA A 36 9.51 9.61 4.55
N GLU A 37 8.24 9.41 4.22
CA GLU A 37 7.48 8.21 4.55
C GLU A 37 6.72 7.71 3.33
N LYS A 38 6.69 6.39 3.16
CA LYS A 38 5.90 5.75 2.10
C LYS A 38 4.42 5.94 2.34
N GLY A 39 3.68 6.17 1.26
CA GLY A 39 2.23 6.09 1.29
C GLY A 39 1.74 4.65 1.39
N LEU A 40 0.46 4.49 1.68
CA LEU A 40 -0.20 3.20 1.84
C LEU A 40 -1.51 3.15 1.06
N VAL A 41 -1.65 2.13 0.22
CA VAL A 41 -2.93 1.71 -0.35
C VAL A 41 -3.14 0.24 -0.05
N VAL A 42 -4.25 -0.08 0.62
CA VAL A 42 -4.67 -1.48 0.81
C VAL A 42 -5.74 -1.79 -0.22
N LEU A 43 -5.51 -2.82 -1.04
CA LEU A 43 -6.41 -3.26 -2.09
C LEU A 43 -7.05 -4.59 -1.71
N ASP A 44 -8.39 -4.62 -1.68
CA ASP A 44 -9.18 -5.83 -1.63
C ASP A 44 -9.42 -6.31 -3.07
N CYS A 45 -8.97 -7.53 -3.37
CA CYS A 45 -9.07 -8.13 -4.69
C CYS A 45 -10.01 -9.35 -4.64
N LEU A 46 -10.84 -9.49 -5.68
CA LEU A 46 -11.80 -10.58 -5.81
C LEU A 46 -11.68 -11.24 -7.18
N ALA A 47 -11.11 -12.44 -7.21
CA ALA A 47 -11.15 -13.30 -8.38
C ALA A 47 -12.50 -14.03 -8.44
N LYS A 48 -13.17 -13.97 -9.59
CA LYS A 48 -14.47 -14.62 -9.84
C LYS A 48 -14.31 -15.76 -10.82
N GLY A 49 -14.78 -16.92 -10.43
CA GLY A 49 -14.84 -18.12 -11.25
C GLY A 49 -16.28 -18.64 -11.37
N LYS A 50 -16.42 -19.95 -11.45
CA LYS A 50 -17.69 -20.66 -11.50
C LYS A 50 -17.59 -21.95 -10.69
N ALA A 51 -18.49 -22.13 -9.74
CA ALA A 51 -18.52 -23.35 -8.94
C ALA A 51 -18.74 -24.61 -9.81
N GLY A 52 -18.16 -25.72 -9.37
CA GLY A 52 -18.29 -27.01 -10.03
C GLY A 52 -17.76 -28.14 -9.16
N HIS A 53 -17.97 -29.37 -9.60
CA HIS A 53 -17.45 -30.55 -8.89
C HIS A 53 -16.01 -30.83 -9.35
N ALA A 54 -15.07 -30.96 -8.40
CA ALA A 54 -13.63 -31.10 -8.70
C ALA A 54 -13.28 -32.32 -9.60
N ALA A 55 -14.10 -33.38 -9.57
CA ALA A 55 -13.91 -34.56 -10.41
C ALA A 55 -14.54 -34.47 -11.81
N ARG A 56 -15.11 -33.31 -12.17
CA ARG A 56 -15.75 -33.10 -13.47
C ARG A 56 -15.07 -31.99 -14.24
N ASN A 57 -15.16 -32.04 -15.59
CA ASN A 57 -14.65 -30.96 -16.46
C ASN A 57 -15.66 -29.80 -16.54
N GLU A 58 -16.01 -29.25 -15.39
CA GLU A 58 -16.96 -28.14 -15.24
C GLU A 58 -16.43 -27.10 -14.25
N GLY A 59 -16.95 -25.88 -14.33
CA GLY A 59 -16.53 -24.79 -13.44
C GLY A 59 -15.30 -24.04 -13.94
N ILE A 60 -15.00 -22.95 -13.24
CA ILE A 60 -13.81 -22.10 -13.45
C ILE A 60 -13.23 -21.83 -12.04
N ASN A 61 -12.02 -22.30 -11.81
CA ASN A 61 -11.42 -22.21 -10.49
C ASN A 61 -10.90 -20.79 -10.21
N SER A 62 -11.54 -20.09 -9.28
CA SER A 62 -11.13 -18.74 -8.88
C SER A 62 -9.76 -18.68 -8.20
N ILE A 63 -9.30 -19.79 -7.59
CA ILE A 63 -7.94 -19.87 -7.03
C ILE A 63 -6.90 -19.74 -8.14
N TYR A 64 -7.09 -20.39 -9.28
CA TYR A 64 -6.12 -20.31 -10.38
C TYR A 64 -6.08 -18.91 -11.00
N ILE A 65 -7.23 -18.24 -11.14
CA ILE A 65 -7.30 -16.84 -11.55
C ILE A 65 -6.50 -15.96 -10.58
N ALA A 66 -6.76 -16.11 -9.26
CA ALA A 66 -6.05 -15.35 -8.25
C ALA A 66 -4.53 -15.61 -8.25
N LEU A 67 -4.09 -16.86 -8.45
CA LEU A 67 -2.67 -17.20 -8.54
C LEU A 67 -1.98 -16.55 -9.74
N ASP A 68 -2.63 -16.52 -10.91
CA ASP A 68 -2.10 -15.83 -12.08
C ASP A 68 -1.99 -14.32 -11.85
N ASP A 69 -3.03 -13.71 -11.28
CA ASP A 69 -3.03 -12.29 -10.91
C ASP A 69 -1.94 -11.97 -9.87
N ILE A 70 -1.80 -12.79 -8.83
CA ILE A 70 -0.78 -12.64 -7.78
C ILE A 70 0.61 -12.74 -8.40
N ARG A 71 0.83 -13.66 -9.36
CA ARG A 71 2.11 -13.76 -10.08
C ARG A 71 2.42 -12.48 -10.85
N ILE A 72 1.43 -11.93 -11.56
CA ILE A 72 1.59 -10.67 -12.28
C ILE A 72 1.96 -9.54 -11.31
N LEU A 73 1.24 -9.38 -10.19
CA LEU A 73 1.50 -8.34 -9.21
C LEU A 73 2.88 -8.49 -8.55
N ARG A 74 3.30 -9.72 -8.23
CA ARG A 74 4.61 -10.00 -7.65
C ARG A 74 5.75 -9.61 -8.57
N ASP A 75 5.59 -9.85 -9.87
CA ASP A 75 6.63 -9.67 -10.88
C ASP A 75 6.61 -8.26 -11.51
N TYR A 76 5.53 -7.49 -11.32
CA TYR A 76 5.40 -6.13 -11.82
C TYR A 76 6.36 -5.17 -11.10
N ARG A 77 6.95 -4.25 -11.85
CA ARG A 77 7.80 -3.17 -11.33
C ARG A 77 7.29 -1.83 -11.83
N PHE A 78 7.12 -0.90 -10.89
CA PHE A 78 6.80 0.47 -11.21
C PHE A 78 8.05 1.20 -11.73
N ASP A 79 7.89 2.02 -12.75
CA ASP A 79 8.99 2.70 -13.45
C ASP A 79 9.54 3.92 -12.72
N LYS A 80 8.71 4.62 -11.92
CA LYS A 80 9.13 5.80 -11.17
C LYS A 80 9.70 5.39 -9.81
N VAL A 81 11.03 5.31 -9.73
CA VAL A 81 11.77 4.98 -8.50
C VAL A 81 12.19 6.26 -7.78
N SER A 82 11.98 6.32 -6.47
CA SER A 82 12.41 7.42 -5.60
C SER A 82 13.85 7.23 -5.16
N ASP A 83 14.62 8.31 -5.16
CA ASP A 83 16.00 8.29 -4.63
C ASP A 83 16.03 8.07 -3.11
N LEU A 84 14.98 8.46 -2.39
CA LEU A 84 14.89 8.38 -0.93
C LEU A 84 14.03 7.20 -0.44
N LEU A 85 12.88 6.96 -1.08
CA LEU A 85 11.92 5.92 -0.69
C LEU A 85 12.05 4.64 -1.52
N GLY A 86 12.82 4.65 -2.61
CA GLY A 86 12.99 3.51 -3.51
C GLY A 86 11.74 3.21 -4.35
N GLU A 87 11.57 1.95 -4.69
CA GLU A 87 10.47 1.45 -5.51
C GLU A 87 9.13 1.46 -4.76
N VAL A 88 8.03 1.58 -5.52
CA VAL A 88 6.70 1.19 -5.04
C VAL A 88 6.69 -0.32 -4.83
N LYS A 89 6.24 -0.76 -3.66
CA LYS A 89 6.23 -2.18 -3.29
C LYS A 89 4.80 -2.68 -3.18
N MET A 90 4.49 -3.76 -3.88
CA MET A 90 3.24 -4.51 -3.72
C MET A 90 3.52 -5.84 -3.04
N THR A 91 2.73 -6.15 -2.00
CA THR A 91 2.85 -7.41 -1.27
C THR A 91 1.47 -7.99 -1.04
N VAL A 92 1.21 -9.20 -1.51
CA VAL A 92 0.01 -9.94 -1.15
C VAL A 92 0.16 -10.45 0.28
N THR A 93 -0.77 -10.06 1.16
CA THR A 93 -0.67 -10.32 2.60
C THR A 93 -1.72 -11.28 3.12
N GLN A 94 -2.81 -11.47 2.37
CA GLN A 94 -3.90 -12.37 2.73
C GLN A 94 -4.45 -13.03 1.46
N ILE A 95 -4.90 -14.29 1.60
CA ILE A 95 -5.63 -15.02 0.55
C ILE A 95 -6.62 -15.98 1.20
N GLU A 96 -7.85 -16.03 0.68
CA GLU A 96 -8.91 -16.89 1.18
C GLU A 96 -9.78 -17.40 0.04
N ALA A 97 -9.99 -18.72 -0.04
CA ALA A 97 -10.86 -19.37 -1.02
C ALA A 97 -11.25 -20.78 -0.60
N GLY A 98 -12.42 -21.21 -1.11
CA GLY A 98 -12.90 -22.59 -0.95
C GLY A 98 -13.42 -22.90 0.46
N PHE A 99 -14.27 -23.91 0.55
CA PHE A 99 -14.85 -24.36 1.81
C PHE A 99 -14.96 -25.89 1.88
N GLN A 100 -14.79 -26.58 0.75
CA GLN A 100 -14.94 -28.04 0.67
C GLN A 100 -13.99 -28.63 -0.37
N HIS A 101 -13.35 -29.76 -0.05
CA HIS A 101 -12.28 -30.34 -0.87
C HIS A 101 -12.68 -30.80 -2.28
N ASN A 102 -13.96 -31.09 -2.51
CA ASN A 102 -14.49 -31.57 -3.79
C ASN A 102 -15.28 -30.52 -4.57
N VAL A 103 -15.25 -29.25 -4.15
CA VAL A 103 -15.92 -28.13 -4.82
C VAL A 103 -14.88 -27.17 -5.39
N ILE A 104 -14.99 -26.88 -6.70
CA ILE A 104 -14.24 -25.82 -7.34
C ILE A 104 -14.78 -24.48 -6.81
N PRO A 105 -13.97 -23.61 -6.18
CA PRO A 105 -14.45 -22.35 -5.65
C PRO A 105 -14.74 -21.35 -6.77
N ASP A 106 -15.85 -20.64 -6.64
CA ASP A 106 -16.25 -19.56 -7.56
C ASP A 106 -15.70 -18.19 -7.15
N THR A 107 -15.18 -18.07 -5.94
CA THR A 107 -14.58 -16.84 -5.44
C THR A 107 -13.27 -17.11 -4.72
N CYS A 108 -12.26 -16.23 -4.96
CA CYS A 108 -11.04 -16.16 -4.20
C CYS A 108 -10.76 -14.69 -3.87
N ARG A 109 -10.62 -14.39 -2.58
CA ARG A 109 -10.28 -13.05 -2.06
C ARG A 109 -8.81 -13.00 -1.73
N PHE A 110 -8.16 -11.90 -2.06
CA PHE A 110 -6.80 -11.63 -1.60
C PHE A 110 -6.60 -10.15 -1.33
N VAL A 111 -5.65 -9.83 -0.47
CA VAL A 111 -5.36 -8.45 -0.07
C VAL A 111 -3.94 -8.11 -0.48
N VAL A 112 -3.79 -6.93 -1.08
CA VAL A 112 -2.49 -6.38 -1.48
C VAL A 112 -2.19 -5.12 -0.67
N ASP A 113 -1.09 -5.13 0.08
CA ASP A 113 -0.48 -3.95 0.69
C ASP A 113 0.42 -3.28 -0.36
N VAL A 114 0.14 -2.03 -0.68
CA VAL A 114 0.93 -1.23 -1.64
C VAL A 114 1.57 -0.06 -0.91
N ARG A 115 2.91 -0.03 -0.90
CA ARG A 115 3.71 1.07 -0.34
C ARG A 115 4.19 1.97 -1.46
N THR A 116 3.60 3.17 -1.52
CA THR A 116 3.87 4.15 -2.58
C THR A 116 5.02 5.08 -2.22
N ASN A 117 5.65 5.66 -3.22
CA ASN A 117 6.65 6.72 -3.05
C ASN A 117 6.07 8.07 -3.52
N GLU A 118 6.83 9.16 -3.37
CA GLU A 118 6.39 10.51 -3.71
C GLU A 118 6.22 10.78 -5.21
N ARG A 119 6.58 9.80 -6.06
CA ARG A 119 6.45 9.90 -7.53
C ARG A 119 5.14 9.35 -8.06
N TYR A 120 4.33 8.73 -7.17
CA TYR A 120 2.99 8.23 -7.45
C TYR A 120 1.99 8.70 -6.39
N SER A 121 0.88 9.26 -6.82
CA SER A 121 -0.26 9.40 -5.92
C SER A 121 -0.98 8.06 -5.73
N ASN A 122 -1.69 7.91 -4.63
CA ASN A 122 -2.46 6.70 -4.38
C ASN A 122 -3.59 6.51 -5.42
N GLU A 123 -4.09 7.60 -5.99
CA GLU A 123 -5.09 7.62 -7.06
C GLU A 123 -4.54 7.05 -8.37
N GLU A 124 -3.23 7.22 -8.67
CA GLU A 124 -2.58 6.66 -9.86
C GLU A 124 -2.38 5.14 -9.76
N ILE A 125 -2.19 4.61 -8.55
CA ILE A 125 -1.89 3.18 -8.33
C ILE A 125 -3.08 2.28 -8.68
N VAL A 126 -4.29 2.66 -8.29
CA VAL A 126 -5.48 1.80 -8.44
C VAL A 126 -5.77 1.46 -9.91
N PRO A 127 -5.81 2.43 -10.86
CA PRO A 127 -6.03 2.11 -12.26
C PRO A 127 -4.88 1.29 -12.87
N ILE A 128 -3.63 1.48 -12.44
CA ILE A 128 -2.50 0.66 -12.89
C ILE A 128 -2.75 -0.80 -12.49
N VAL A 129 -3.04 -1.06 -11.21
CA VAL A 129 -3.29 -2.43 -10.72
C VAL A 129 -4.50 -3.06 -11.42
N ARG A 130 -5.60 -2.31 -11.60
CA ARG A 130 -6.78 -2.77 -12.34
C ARG A 130 -6.47 -3.15 -13.80
N GLY A 131 -5.53 -2.47 -14.42
CA GLY A 131 -5.10 -2.77 -15.79
C GLY A 131 -4.21 -4.01 -15.91
N LEU A 132 -3.61 -4.47 -14.80
CA LEU A 132 -2.69 -5.60 -14.79
C LEU A 132 -3.38 -6.95 -14.61
N ILE A 133 -4.48 -7.02 -13.85
CA ILE A 133 -5.09 -8.25 -13.37
C ILE A 133 -6.56 -8.39 -13.79
N GLN A 134 -7.06 -9.61 -13.75
CA GLN A 134 -8.46 -9.92 -14.06
C GLN A 134 -9.39 -9.75 -12.85
N SER A 135 -8.87 -9.91 -11.64
CA SER A 135 -9.65 -9.76 -10.41
C SER A 135 -10.21 -8.34 -10.25
N GLU A 136 -11.38 -8.23 -9.66
CA GLU A 136 -11.93 -6.93 -9.24
C GLU A 136 -11.03 -6.34 -8.15
N VAL A 137 -10.73 -5.04 -8.26
CA VAL A 137 -9.84 -4.32 -7.33
C VAL A 137 -10.60 -3.19 -6.66
N HIS A 138 -10.62 -3.19 -5.34
CA HIS A 138 -11.23 -2.15 -4.51
C HIS A 138 -10.22 -1.60 -3.50
N ALA A 139 -9.97 -0.30 -3.52
CA ALA A 139 -9.10 0.35 -2.54
C ALA A 139 -9.90 0.69 -1.27
N ARG A 140 -9.37 0.32 -0.09
CA ARG A 140 -9.99 0.67 1.21
C ARG A 140 -9.94 2.17 1.48
N SER A 141 -8.80 2.81 1.14
CA SER A 141 -8.58 4.25 1.30
C SER A 141 -7.46 4.70 0.38
N LEU A 142 -7.55 5.94 -0.11
CA LEU A 142 -6.49 6.61 -0.90
C LEU A 142 -5.82 7.75 -0.12
N ARG A 143 -6.20 7.94 1.15
CA ARG A 143 -5.85 9.13 1.93
C ARG A 143 -4.37 9.21 2.32
N LEU A 144 -3.72 8.06 2.57
CA LEU A 144 -2.35 8.00 3.07
C LEU A 144 -1.34 8.05 1.90
N ASN A 145 -1.23 9.21 1.25
CA ASN A 145 -0.17 9.46 0.27
C ASN A 145 1.19 9.53 0.96
N SER A 146 2.25 9.27 0.18
CA SER A 146 3.63 9.52 0.63
C SER A 146 3.79 10.96 1.10
N SER A 147 4.54 11.15 2.16
CA SER A 147 4.84 12.46 2.73
C SER A 147 6.34 12.64 2.92
N GLY A 148 6.78 13.90 3.04
CA GLY A 148 8.18 14.16 3.29
C GLY A 148 8.52 15.64 3.36
N ILE A 149 9.70 15.92 3.89
CA ILE A 149 10.31 17.24 3.92
C ILE A 149 11.54 17.25 3.01
N ARG A 150 11.78 18.36 2.33
CA ARG A 150 12.95 18.51 1.46
C ARG A 150 14.25 18.37 2.26
N THR A 151 15.22 17.66 1.72
CA THR A 151 16.51 17.44 2.37
C THR A 151 17.33 18.73 2.53
N ASP A 152 17.05 19.76 1.71
CA ASP A 152 17.65 21.10 1.82
C ASP A 152 16.95 22.02 2.83
N HIS A 153 15.88 21.56 3.49
CA HIS A 153 15.20 22.32 4.53
C HIS A 153 16.16 22.67 5.67
N PRO A 154 16.15 23.90 6.22
CA PRO A 154 17.09 24.34 7.25
C PRO A 154 17.16 23.41 8.47
N PHE A 155 16.03 22.89 8.92
CA PHE A 155 15.96 21.92 10.01
C PHE A 155 16.70 20.61 9.69
N VAL A 156 16.50 20.06 8.49
CA VAL A 156 17.16 18.82 8.05
C VAL A 156 18.67 19.03 7.94
N ARG A 157 19.10 20.12 7.29
CA ARG A 157 20.52 20.47 7.22
C ARG A 157 21.16 20.59 8.59
N LYS A 158 20.46 21.24 9.53
CA LYS A 158 20.97 21.39 10.90
C LYS A 158 21.11 20.05 11.65
N ALA A 159 20.17 19.11 11.42
CA ALA A 159 20.26 17.76 11.98
C ALA A 159 21.49 17.02 11.42
N VAL A 160 21.70 17.07 10.09
CA VAL A 160 22.85 16.45 9.43
C VAL A 160 24.18 17.07 9.92
N GLU A 161 24.27 18.40 10.06
CA GLU A 161 25.42 19.09 10.64
C GLU A 161 25.75 18.61 12.06
N LYS A 162 24.74 18.18 12.81
CA LYS A 162 24.89 17.60 14.16
C LYS A 162 25.17 16.11 14.17
N GLY A 163 25.34 15.50 13.00
CA GLY A 163 25.62 14.08 12.85
C GLY A 163 24.40 13.17 13.02
N ILE A 164 23.17 13.70 12.91
CA ILE A 164 21.94 12.91 12.95
C ILE A 164 21.69 12.34 11.56
N PRO A 165 21.68 10.99 11.37
CA PRO A 165 21.40 10.38 10.08
C PRO A 165 19.96 10.65 9.63
N CYS A 166 19.78 10.90 8.33
CA CYS A 166 18.47 11.08 7.71
C CYS A 166 18.15 9.89 6.81
N TYR A 167 16.88 9.45 6.78
CA TYR A 167 16.43 8.33 5.96
C TYR A 167 14.97 8.49 5.50
N GLY A 168 14.56 7.67 4.53
CA GLY A 168 13.16 7.47 4.14
C GLY A 168 12.61 6.21 4.80
N SER A 169 11.41 6.28 5.36
CA SER A 169 10.68 5.20 6.04
C SER A 169 9.65 4.53 5.11
#